data_7c1b022ca1deaaa5627796885c20bf9e
#
_entry.id   7c1b022ca1deaaa5627796885c20bf9e
#
_cell.length_a   1.000
_cell.length_b   1.000
_cell.length_c   1.000
_cell.angle_alpha   90.00
_cell.angle_beta   90.00
_cell.angle_gamma   90.00
#
_symmetry.space_group_name_H-M   'P 1'
#
loop_
_entity.id
_entity.type
_entity.pdbx_description
1 polymer ?
#
loop_
_entity_poly.entity_id
_entity_poly.type
_entity_poly.pdbx_seq_one_letter_code
_entity_poly.pdbx_strand_id
1 'polypeptide(L)'
;MNGLVIVLIGIVALGAGYLFYGRWLAKKWGIDPNAKTPAYTHEDGEDYVPSSKFTVFSHQFSSIAGAGPVTGPILASVFGWVPVLLWLIIGGLFFGAVQDFGALYASVKNEGKSMGMIIEKYIGKTGRKLFMLFCWLFTLLVIAAFTDMVAGTFVGTGVEGMPDATSYANSAAASISMLFIVVAVIFGVIQKHLGSRMNEVIKAIVAIVLLVVMFIIGMKFPICTTKTAWIYIVMAYLFLASVMPMWLLMQPRDYMTTFMLLGMIIGAVVGVIVAHPSMQLNAFSGFNVGGSSLFPTLFVTIACGAVSGFHSLVSSGTSSKTISSEKDMPMVGYGAMVVESLLGIVSLVVGGAGAVNGTKPDGTPFSIFSSGVAGFLEKLGVPVTVATVFMTMCVSALALTSLDSVARIGRMSFQELFYGDSTDPATMTPIQRVLTNKYFATVITLFFGYLLTLGGYSNVWPLFGSANQLLAALVLIALAVFLKTTGRTGWTLYIPMFVMLAVTFTALIQKTIALVSNFMSGNATLLVDGLQFVVAVLLMVLGVMVAFSCLKKLFGRKAVA
;
A
#
# COMPACT_ATOMS: atom_id res chain seq x y z
N MET A 1 -21.78 -5.48 20.29
CA MET A 1 -20.99 -6.72 20.08
C MET A 1 -19.60 -6.53 20.65
N ASN A 2 -18.94 -7.58 21.18
CA ASN A 2 -17.58 -7.47 21.71
C ASN A 2 -16.59 -7.42 20.54
N GLY A 3 -15.65 -6.45 20.54
CA GLY A 3 -14.62 -6.30 19.50
C GLY A 3 -13.66 -7.51 19.41
N LEU A 4 -13.42 -8.19 20.54
CA LEU A 4 -12.64 -9.44 20.54
C LEU A 4 -13.27 -10.52 19.65
N VAL A 5 -14.60 -10.66 19.68
CA VAL A 5 -15.31 -11.63 18.84
C VAL A 5 -15.12 -11.32 17.36
N ILE A 6 -15.14 -10.03 16.99
CA ILE A 6 -14.91 -9.59 15.60
C ILE A 6 -13.48 -9.93 15.14
N VAL A 7 -12.47 -9.67 15.99
CA VAL A 7 -11.07 -10.03 15.68
C VAL A 7 -10.91 -11.54 15.56
N LEU A 8 -11.52 -12.33 16.45
CA LEU A 8 -11.47 -13.80 16.38
C LEU A 8 -12.15 -14.35 15.12
N ILE A 9 -13.31 -13.81 14.74
CA ILE A 9 -13.96 -14.14 13.46
C ILE A 9 -13.01 -13.84 12.29
N GLY A 10 -12.35 -12.68 12.33
CA GLY A 10 -11.37 -12.28 11.33
C GLY A 10 -10.20 -13.26 11.24
N ILE A 11 -9.57 -13.59 12.38
CA ILE A 11 -8.44 -14.52 12.44
C ILE A 11 -8.82 -15.90 11.90
N VAL A 12 -9.97 -16.44 12.35
CA VAL A 12 -10.44 -17.76 11.92
C VAL A 12 -10.79 -17.76 10.42
N ALA A 13 -11.54 -16.76 9.94
CA ALA A 13 -11.94 -16.67 8.53
C ALA A 13 -10.74 -16.47 7.61
N LEU A 14 -9.85 -15.53 7.93
CA LEU A 14 -8.65 -15.25 7.15
C LEU A 14 -7.66 -16.41 7.20
N GLY A 15 -7.46 -17.03 8.36
CA GLY A 15 -6.61 -18.20 8.53
C GLY A 15 -7.14 -19.41 7.75
N ALA A 16 -8.43 -19.69 7.83
CA ALA A 16 -9.07 -20.75 7.05
C ALA A 16 -8.95 -20.47 5.54
N GLY A 17 -9.20 -19.23 5.11
CA GLY A 17 -9.01 -18.82 3.72
C GLY A 17 -7.60 -19.07 3.21
N TYR A 18 -6.58 -18.72 3.99
CA TYR A 18 -5.18 -19.01 3.63
C TYR A 18 -4.90 -20.51 3.55
N LEU A 19 -5.31 -21.27 4.57
CA LEU A 19 -4.99 -22.70 4.67
C LEU A 19 -5.71 -23.56 3.61
N PHE A 20 -6.98 -23.24 3.32
CA PHE A 20 -7.77 -24.02 2.38
C PHE A 20 -7.74 -23.44 0.97
N TYR A 21 -8.19 -22.20 0.81
CA TYR A 21 -8.33 -21.58 -0.52
C TYR A 21 -6.98 -21.15 -1.12
N GLY A 22 -6.10 -20.51 -0.34
CA GLY A 22 -4.78 -20.07 -0.81
C GLY A 22 -3.90 -21.25 -1.25
N ARG A 23 -3.85 -22.33 -0.45
CA ARG A 23 -3.09 -23.55 -0.81
C ARG A 23 -3.71 -24.30 -1.98
N TRP A 24 -5.04 -24.35 -2.06
CA TRP A 24 -5.73 -24.93 -3.21
C TRP A 24 -5.40 -24.18 -4.49
N LEU A 25 -5.43 -22.85 -4.46
CA LEU A 25 -5.12 -21.98 -5.59
C LEU A 25 -3.67 -22.19 -6.07
N ALA A 26 -2.73 -22.24 -5.13
CA ALA A 26 -1.32 -22.52 -5.39
C ALA A 26 -1.12 -23.85 -6.11
N LYS A 27 -1.77 -24.91 -5.62
CA LYS A 27 -1.73 -26.23 -6.26
C LYS A 27 -2.37 -26.21 -7.65
N LYS A 28 -3.50 -25.51 -7.79
CA LYS A 28 -4.24 -25.41 -9.06
C LYS A 28 -3.44 -24.68 -10.15
N TRP A 29 -2.67 -23.66 -9.79
CA TRP A 29 -1.84 -22.92 -10.74
C TRP A 29 -0.49 -23.58 -11.04
N GLY A 30 -0.16 -24.66 -10.32
CA GLY A 30 1.01 -25.49 -10.59
C GLY A 30 2.31 -24.84 -10.14
N ILE A 31 2.42 -24.55 -8.83
CA ILE A 31 3.69 -24.22 -8.19
C ILE A 31 4.61 -25.44 -8.26
N ASP A 32 5.84 -25.23 -8.70
CA ASP A 32 6.89 -26.23 -8.73
C ASP A 32 7.99 -25.88 -7.71
N PRO A 33 8.06 -26.58 -6.57
CA PRO A 33 9.09 -26.35 -5.55
C PRO A 33 10.52 -26.55 -6.03
N ASN A 34 10.72 -27.28 -7.14
CA ASN A 34 12.03 -27.62 -7.68
C ASN A 34 12.45 -26.65 -8.81
N ALA A 35 11.54 -25.79 -9.29
CA ALA A 35 11.87 -24.83 -10.32
C ALA A 35 12.84 -23.77 -9.78
N LYS A 36 13.87 -23.47 -10.59
CA LYS A 36 14.75 -22.33 -10.32
C LYS A 36 13.97 -21.03 -10.53
N THR A 37 13.98 -20.18 -9.51
CA THR A 37 13.34 -18.87 -9.60
C THR A 37 14.21 -17.84 -10.31
N PRO A 38 13.64 -16.71 -10.76
CA PRO A 38 14.40 -15.63 -11.38
C PRO A 38 15.54 -15.11 -10.49
N ALA A 39 15.40 -15.17 -9.17
CA ALA A 39 16.43 -14.79 -8.22
C ALA A 39 17.78 -15.51 -8.48
N TYR A 40 17.74 -16.77 -8.93
CA TYR A 40 18.94 -17.55 -9.27
C TYR A 40 19.30 -17.50 -10.75
N THR A 41 18.30 -17.45 -11.65
CA THR A 41 18.58 -17.52 -13.09
C THR A 41 19.08 -16.20 -13.68
N HIS A 42 18.77 -15.08 -13.00
CA HIS A 42 19.15 -13.73 -13.39
C HIS A 42 19.93 -13.00 -12.29
N GLU A 43 20.54 -13.75 -11.37
CA GLU A 43 21.27 -13.17 -10.22
C GLU A 43 22.30 -12.13 -10.70
N ASP A 44 22.12 -10.87 -10.27
CA ASP A 44 22.98 -9.74 -10.62
C ASP A 44 23.59 -9.06 -9.37
N GLY A 45 23.19 -9.49 -8.17
CA GLY A 45 23.64 -8.91 -6.90
C GLY A 45 23.04 -7.53 -6.58
N GLU A 46 22.14 -7.01 -7.41
CA GLU A 46 21.48 -5.72 -7.24
C GLU A 46 19.96 -5.85 -7.09
N ASP A 47 19.27 -6.27 -8.14
CA ASP A 47 17.83 -6.46 -8.20
C ASP A 47 17.44 -7.93 -8.00
N TYR A 48 18.19 -8.85 -8.62
CA TYR A 48 17.97 -10.29 -8.54
C TYR A 48 18.93 -10.90 -7.52
N VAL A 49 18.43 -11.06 -6.29
CA VAL A 49 19.23 -11.60 -5.17
C VAL A 49 18.42 -12.65 -4.43
N PRO A 50 18.85 -13.94 -4.44
CA PRO A 50 18.16 -14.98 -3.68
C PRO A 50 18.13 -14.64 -2.20
N SER A 51 16.93 -14.49 -1.65
CA SER A 51 16.72 -14.06 -0.27
C SER A 51 15.94 -15.08 0.53
N SER A 52 16.10 -15.06 1.86
CA SER A 52 15.35 -15.92 2.75
C SER A 52 13.84 -15.64 2.65
N LYS A 53 13.02 -16.67 2.89
CA LYS A 53 11.56 -16.57 2.89
C LYS A 53 11.06 -15.40 3.77
N PHE A 54 11.66 -15.24 4.96
CA PHE A 54 11.26 -14.16 5.88
C PHE A 54 11.64 -12.78 5.33
N THR A 55 12.81 -12.64 4.72
CA THR A 55 13.25 -11.37 4.10
C THR A 55 12.32 -10.96 2.97
N VAL A 56 11.94 -11.90 2.08
CA VAL A 56 11.01 -11.59 0.98
C VAL A 56 9.61 -11.28 1.49
N PHE A 57 9.13 -12.03 2.50
CA PHE A 57 7.85 -11.74 3.15
C PHE A 57 7.87 -10.35 3.82
N SER A 58 8.96 -10.03 4.52
CA SER A 58 9.13 -8.72 5.17
C SER A 58 9.05 -7.58 4.17
N HIS A 59 9.78 -7.69 3.06
CA HIS A 59 9.74 -6.69 2.00
C HIS A 59 8.34 -6.57 1.37
N GLN A 60 7.71 -7.69 1.02
CA GLN A 60 6.34 -7.70 0.48
C GLN A 60 5.37 -7.04 1.47
N PHE A 61 5.34 -7.53 2.72
CA PHE A 61 4.40 -7.08 3.73
C PHE A 61 4.57 -5.61 4.10
N SER A 62 5.81 -5.16 4.37
CA SER A 62 6.06 -3.76 4.73
C SER A 62 5.77 -2.78 3.60
N SER A 63 5.93 -3.21 2.34
CA SER A 63 5.66 -2.38 1.17
C SER A 63 4.17 -2.28 0.84
N ILE A 64 3.39 -3.37 1.01
CA ILE A 64 1.95 -3.37 0.74
C ILE A 64 1.15 -2.78 1.88
N ALA A 65 1.50 -3.11 3.13
CA ALA A 65 0.82 -2.61 4.33
C ALA A 65 1.12 -1.12 4.55
N GLY A 66 0.53 -0.27 3.71
CA GLY A 66 0.62 1.19 3.81
C GLY A 66 -0.38 1.79 4.80
N ALA A 67 -0.70 3.06 4.60
CA ALA A 67 -1.71 3.77 5.39
C ALA A 67 -3.14 3.21 5.21
N GLY A 68 -3.38 2.51 4.09
CA GLY A 68 -4.71 2.05 3.67
C GLY A 68 -5.44 1.13 4.65
N PRO A 69 -4.82 0.07 5.18
CA PRO A 69 -5.48 -0.87 6.09
C PRO A 69 -5.87 -0.24 7.44
N VAL A 70 -5.24 0.87 7.83
CA VAL A 70 -5.66 1.65 9.00
C VAL A 70 -6.73 2.67 8.62
N THR A 71 -6.50 3.44 7.57
CA THR A 71 -7.36 4.56 7.18
C THR A 71 -8.70 4.10 6.60
N GLY A 72 -8.65 3.14 5.69
CA GLY A 72 -9.83 2.68 4.95
C GLY A 72 -10.97 2.18 5.84
N PRO A 73 -10.73 1.20 6.72
CA PRO A 73 -11.78 0.67 7.60
C PRO A 73 -12.36 1.71 8.56
N ILE A 74 -11.52 2.61 9.11
CA ILE A 74 -11.97 3.69 9.99
C ILE A 74 -12.85 4.69 9.22
N LEU A 75 -12.48 5.10 8.01
CA LEU A 75 -13.28 6.00 7.19
C LEU A 75 -14.58 5.34 6.71
N ALA A 76 -14.52 4.07 6.29
CA ALA A 76 -15.68 3.32 5.81
C ALA A 76 -16.66 2.91 6.91
N SER A 77 -16.26 3.00 8.18
CA SER A 77 -17.08 2.62 9.34
C SER A 77 -18.37 3.45 9.48
N VAL A 78 -18.49 4.55 8.75
CA VAL A 78 -19.74 5.33 8.66
C VAL A 78 -20.93 4.48 8.19
N PHE A 79 -20.69 3.44 7.38
CA PHE A 79 -21.71 2.50 6.91
C PHE A 79 -22.05 1.40 7.93
N GLY A 80 -21.36 1.37 9.07
CA GLY A 80 -21.47 0.34 10.10
C GLY A 80 -20.34 -0.70 10.00
N TRP A 81 -20.15 -1.47 11.10
CA TRP A 81 -19.03 -2.40 11.18
C TRP A 81 -19.23 -3.70 10.38
N VAL A 82 -20.48 -4.14 10.15
CA VAL A 82 -20.76 -5.40 9.42
C VAL A 82 -20.33 -5.31 7.96
N PRO A 83 -20.76 -4.33 7.14
CA PRO A 83 -20.34 -4.26 5.74
C PRO A 83 -18.83 -4.07 5.60
N VAL A 84 -18.18 -3.34 6.50
CA VAL A 84 -16.72 -3.18 6.51
C VAL A 84 -16.03 -4.50 6.79
N LEU A 85 -16.46 -5.26 7.82
CA LEU A 85 -15.90 -6.56 8.16
C LEU A 85 -16.06 -7.57 7.01
N LEU A 86 -17.25 -7.62 6.41
CA LEU A 86 -17.53 -8.52 5.29
C LEU A 86 -16.62 -8.21 4.10
N TRP A 87 -16.42 -6.92 3.76
CA TRP A 87 -15.54 -6.56 2.66
C TRP A 87 -14.07 -6.83 2.97
N LEU A 88 -13.60 -6.63 4.19
CA LEU A 88 -12.24 -6.99 4.60
C LEU A 88 -11.97 -8.49 4.49
N ILE A 89 -12.94 -9.34 4.85
CA ILE A 89 -12.78 -10.80 4.75
C ILE A 89 -12.93 -11.27 3.30
N ILE A 90 -14.03 -10.94 2.64
CA ILE A 90 -14.33 -11.44 1.28
C ILE A 90 -13.37 -10.82 0.27
N GLY A 91 -13.21 -9.51 0.30
CA GLY A 91 -12.29 -8.78 -0.57
C GLY A 91 -10.83 -9.21 -0.35
N GLY A 92 -10.41 -9.29 0.91
CA GLY A 92 -9.06 -9.72 1.26
C GLY A 92 -8.72 -11.12 0.77
N LEU A 93 -9.61 -12.10 0.97
CA LEU A 93 -9.36 -13.50 0.62
C LEU A 93 -9.51 -13.79 -0.90
N PHE A 94 -10.61 -13.33 -1.50
CA PHE A 94 -10.99 -13.77 -2.84
C PHE A 94 -10.61 -12.79 -3.95
N PHE A 95 -10.23 -11.57 -3.59
CA PHE A 95 -9.84 -10.52 -4.53
C PHE A 95 -8.37 -10.13 -4.31
N GLY A 96 -8.03 -9.51 -3.19
CA GLY A 96 -6.70 -8.97 -2.93
C GLY A 96 -5.62 -10.05 -2.87
N ALA A 97 -5.78 -11.06 -2.02
CA ALA A 97 -4.79 -12.11 -1.87
C ALA A 97 -4.61 -12.95 -3.16
N VAL A 98 -5.69 -13.15 -3.92
CA VAL A 98 -5.62 -13.82 -5.24
C VAL A 98 -4.85 -12.97 -6.24
N GLN A 99 -5.07 -11.65 -6.24
CA GLN A 99 -4.35 -10.71 -7.10
C GLN A 99 -2.86 -10.67 -6.76
N ASP A 100 -2.51 -10.52 -5.49
CA ASP A 100 -1.12 -10.37 -5.04
C ASP A 100 -0.31 -11.64 -5.31
N PHE A 101 -0.88 -12.80 -4.97
CA PHE A 101 -0.30 -14.09 -5.31
C PHE A 101 -0.22 -14.30 -6.83
N GLY A 102 -1.26 -13.89 -7.58
CA GLY A 102 -1.29 -13.97 -9.04
C GLY A 102 -0.22 -13.12 -9.70
N ALA A 103 -0.01 -11.89 -9.22
CA ALA A 103 1.01 -10.98 -9.75
C ALA A 103 2.43 -11.53 -9.48
N LEU A 104 2.67 -12.03 -8.25
CA LEU A 104 3.93 -12.68 -7.90
C LEU A 104 4.17 -13.92 -8.78
N TYR A 105 3.17 -14.80 -8.90
CA TYR A 105 3.23 -16.01 -9.72
C TYR A 105 3.49 -15.71 -11.19
N ALA A 106 2.73 -14.77 -11.78
CA ALA A 106 2.92 -14.39 -13.18
C ALA A 106 4.31 -13.81 -13.43
N SER A 107 4.82 -13.00 -12.50
CA SER A 107 6.16 -12.42 -12.61
C SER A 107 7.26 -13.49 -12.50
N VAL A 108 7.20 -14.39 -11.52
CA VAL A 108 8.17 -15.48 -11.38
C VAL A 108 8.18 -16.38 -12.63
N LYS A 109 6.99 -16.72 -13.17
CA LYS A 109 6.88 -17.51 -14.42
C LYS A 109 7.28 -16.73 -15.69
N ASN A 110 7.51 -15.43 -15.60
CA ASN A 110 7.99 -14.57 -16.67
C ASN A 110 9.33 -13.90 -16.33
N GLU A 111 10.25 -14.64 -15.71
CA GLU A 111 11.63 -14.20 -15.46
C GLU A 111 11.76 -12.96 -14.56
N GLY A 112 10.83 -12.78 -13.60
CA GLY A 112 10.81 -11.63 -12.71
C GLY A 112 10.39 -10.31 -13.38
N LYS A 113 9.70 -10.38 -14.53
CA LYS A 113 9.25 -9.19 -15.28
C LYS A 113 8.13 -8.47 -14.52
N SER A 114 8.15 -7.14 -14.56
CA SER A 114 7.10 -6.29 -14.01
C SER A 114 5.75 -6.52 -14.71
N MET A 115 4.65 -6.12 -14.05
CA MET A 115 3.30 -6.22 -14.66
C MET A 115 3.21 -5.50 -16.00
N GLY A 116 3.89 -4.36 -16.16
CA GLY A 116 3.94 -3.65 -17.44
C GLY A 116 4.58 -4.48 -18.55
N MET A 117 5.68 -5.15 -18.27
CA MET A 117 6.35 -6.04 -19.24
C MET A 117 5.54 -7.32 -19.53
N ILE A 118 4.80 -7.82 -18.54
CA ILE A 118 3.86 -8.94 -18.72
C ILE A 118 2.71 -8.51 -19.65
N ILE A 119 2.16 -7.31 -19.43
CA ILE A 119 1.14 -6.73 -20.31
C ILE A 119 1.68 -6.56 -21.74
N GLU A 120 2.92 -6.10 -21.91
CA GLU A 120 3.54 -6.01 -23.23
C GLU A 120 3.60 -7.38 -23.93
N LYS A 121 4.07 -8.40 -23.22
CA LYS A 121 4.24 -9.75 -23.76
C LYS A 121 2.92 -10.38 -24.23
N TYR A 122 1.84 -10.19 -23.47
CA TYR A 122 0.56 -10.86 -23.74
C TYR A 122 -0.47 -9.99 -24.44
N ILE A 123 -0.35 -8.65 -24.37
CA ILE A 123 -1.34 -7.70 -24.88
C ILE A 123 -0.75 -6.81 -25.97
N GLY A 124 0.52 -6.39 -25.81
CA GLY A 124 1.28 -5.63 -26.80
C GLY A 124 1.81 -4.29 -26.27
N LYS A 125 2.70 -3.66 -27.08
CA LYS A 125 3.42 -2.42 -26.72
C LYS A 125 2.50 -1.25 -26.36
N THR A 126 1.36 -1.08 -27.06
CA THR A 126 0.38 -0.03 -26.75
C THR A 126 -0.22 -0.25 -25.36
N GLY A 127 -0.59 -1.49 -25.03
CA GLY A 127 -1.13 -1.84 -23.71
C GLY A 127 -0.14 -1.50 -22.59
N ARG A 128 1.16 -1.78 -22.77
CA ARG A 128 2.21 -1.39 -21.83
C ARG A 128 2.27 0.11 -21.62
N LYS A 129 2.36 0.91 -22.70
CA LYS A 129 2.46 2.38 -22.56
C LYS A 129 1.27 2.99 -21.84
N LEU A 130 0.04 2.54 -22.17
CA LEU A 130 -1.17 2.99 -21.50
C LEU A 130 -1.18 2.59 -20.01
N PHE A 131 -0.75 1.37 -19.70
CA PHE A 131 -0.64 0.89 -18.32
C PHE A 131 0.43 1.65 -17.53
N MET A 132 1.60 1.94 -18.12
CA MET A 132 2.65 2.72 -17.46
C MET A 132 2.20 4.17 -17.18
N LEU A 133 1.49 4.80 -18.12
CA LEU A 133 0.91 6.12 -17.91
C LEU A 133 -0.13 6.09 -16.78
N PHE A 134 -0.97 5.06 -16.75
CA PHE A 134 -1.92 4.85 -15.66
C PHE A 134 -1.20 4.69 -14.31
N CYS A 135 -0.17 3.85 -14.24
CA CYS A 135 0.64 3.66 -13.04
C CYS A 135 1.29 4.96 -12.58
N TRP A 136 1.82 5.76 -13.50
CA TRP A 136 2.41 7.04 -13.14
C TRP A 136 1.38 8.00 -12.53
N LEU A 137 0.22 8.18 -13.16
CA LEU A 137 -0.87 9.02 -12.62
C LEU A 137 -1.34 8.52 -11.24
N PHE A 138 -1.46 7.20 -11.09
CA PHE A 138 -1.80 6.58 -9.81
C PHE A 138 -0.77 6.91 -8.71
N THR A 139 0.53 6.83 -9.04
CA THR A 139 1.58 7.15 -8.05
C THR A 139 1.54 8.60 -7.58
N LEU A 140 1.12 9.55 -8.43
CA LEU A 140 0.92 10.95 -8.04
C LEU A 140 -0.14 11.10 -6.94
N LEU A 141 -1.25 10.34 -7.06
CA LEU A 141 -2.33 10.35 -6.07
C LEU A 141 -1.87 9.75 -4.72
N VAL A 142 -1.07 8.68 -4.77
CA VAL A 142 -0.51 8.08 -3.55
C VAL A 142 0.45 9.03 -2.86
N ILE A 143 1.37 9.65 -3.61
CA ILE A 143 2.29 10.66 -3.09
C ILE A 143 1.50 11.78 -2.42
N ALA A 144 0.47 12.29 -3.07
CA ALA A 144 -0.35 13.37 -2.54
C ALA A 144 -1.06 12.99 -1.24
N ALA A 145 -1.81 11.89 -1.24
CA ALA A 145 -2.62 11.48 -0.10
C ALA A 145 -1.77 11.11 1.12
N PHE A 146 -0.71 10.34 0.92
CA PHE A 146 0.10 9.84 2.03
C PHE A 146 1.06 10.90 2.57
N THR A 147 1.61 11.78 1.72
CA THR A 147 2.45 12.89 2.19
C THR A 147 1.64 13.85 3.06
N ASP A 148 0.41 14.21 2.65
CA ASP A 148 -0.45 15.09 3.44
C ASP A 148 -0.84 14.44 4.78
N MET A 149 -1.14 13.15 4.77
CA MET A 149 -1.50 12.39 5.97
C MET A 149 -0.33 12.27 6.94
N VAL A 150 0.87 11.93 6.47
CA VAL A 150 2.10 11.86 7.29
C VAL A 150 2.44 13.23 7.86
N ALA A 151 2.46 14.27 7.01
CA ALA A 151 2.74 15.62 7.44
C ALA A 151 1.73 16.11 8.49
N GLY A 152 0.43 15.81 8.31
CA GLY A 152 -0.61 16.12 9.29
C GLY A 152 -0.44 15.38 10.63
N THR A 153 0.04 14.12 10.57
CA THR A 153 0.29 13.31 11.77
C THR A 153 1.50 13.80 12.58
N PHE A 154 2.47 14.45 11.93
CA PHE A 154 3.69 14.94 12.58
C PHE A 154 3.54 16.34 13.20
N VAL A 155 2.39 17.00 12.97
CA VAL A 155 2.14 18.31 13.59
C VAL A 155 1.95 18.16 15.08
N GLY A 156 2.88 18.74 15.83
CA GLY A 156 2.80 18.87 17.27
C GLY A 156 2.90 20.36 17.64
N THR A 157 2.03 20.81 18.51
CA THR A 157 2.10 22.13 19.12
C THR A 157 2.94 22.02 20.39
N GLY A 158 4.23 22.23 20.28
CA GLY A 158 5.11 22.40 21.44
C GLY A 158 4.88 23.75 22.11
N VAL A 159 3.65 24.07 22.53
CA VAL A 159 3.40 25.23 23.36
C VAL A 159 3.78 24.81 24.78
N GLU A 160 4.80 25.45 25.35
CA GLU A 160 5.11 25.33 26.78
C GLU A 160 3.84 25.55 27.60
N GLY A 161 3.42 24.54 28.35
CA GLY A 161 2.30 24.62 29.28
C GLY A 161 1.02 23.86 28.94
N MET A 162 0.93 23.21 27.76
CA MET A 162 -0.17 22.27 27.48
C MET A 162 0.40 20.90 27.12
N PRO A 163 0.39 19.95 28.06
CA PRO A 163 0.65 18.56 27.72
C PRO A 163 -0.61 17.94 27.11
N ASP A 164 -0.94 18.30 25.88
CA ASP A 164 -1.78 17.43 25.08
C ASP A 164 -0.91 16.22 24.70
N ALA A 165 -1.19 15.07 25.32
CA ALA A 165 -0.45 13.84 25.09
C ALA A 165 -0.36 13.49 23.60
N THR A 166 -1.37 13.87 22.82
CA THR A 166 -1.42 13.69 21.37
C THR A 166 -0.39 14.58 20.65
N SER A 167 -0.24 15.83 21.07
CA SER A 167 0.72 16.78 20.46
C SER A 167 2.17 16.34 20.68
N TYR A 168 2.49 15.91 21.90
CA TYR A 168 3.81 15.34 22.19
C TYR A 168 4.06 14.06 21.40
N ALA A 169 3.08 13.14 21.34
CA ALA A 169 3.21 11.89 20.63
C ALA A 169 3.48 12.10 19.13
N ASN A 170 2.80 13.07 18.50
CA ASN A 170 3.01 13.44 17.11
C ASN A 170 4.44 13.94 16.85
N SER A 171 4.93 14.86 17.68
CA SER A 171 6.28 15.43 17.55
C SER A 171 7.38 14.40 17.84
N ALA A 172 7.15 13.52 18.83
CA ALA A 172 8.07 12.42 19.12
C ALA A 172 8.09 11.39 17.97
N ALA A 173 6.92 11.01 17.45
CA ALA A 173 6.81 10.10 16.30
C ALA A 173 7.49 10.69 15.04
N ALA A 174 7.37 12.00 14.81
CA ALA A 174 8.07 12.70 13.75
C ALA A 174 9.60 12.59 13.87
N SER A 175 10.13 12.87 15.08
CA SER A 175 11.55 12.72 15.37
C SER A 175 12.03 11.29 15.16
N ILE A 176 11.30 10.31 15.69
CA ILE A 176 11.62 8.89 15.54
C ILE A 176 11.62 8.51 14.06
N SER A 177 10.63 8.96 13.27
CA SER A 177 10.54 8.66 11.85
C SER A 177 11.70 9.23 11.03
N MET A 178 12.19 10.42 11.38
CA MET A 178 13.39 10.99 10.75
C MET A 178 14.66 10.23 11.16
N LEU A 179 14.79 9.87 12.45
CA LEU A 179 15.89 9.03 12.93
C LEU A 179 15.88 7.65 12.29
N PHE A 180 14.69 7.11 11.99
CA PHE A 180 14.54 5.82 11.35
C PHE A 180 15.20 5.76 9.98
N ILE A 181 15.17 6.86 9.22
CA ILE A 181 15.86 6.96 7.94
C ILE A 181 17.38 6.81 8.14
N VAL A 182 17.92 7.51 9.11
CA VAL A 182 19.37 7.46 9.44
C VAL A 182 19.77 6.06 9.92
N VAL A 183 18.99 5.50 10.82
CA VAL A 183 19.23 4.16 11.40
C VAL A 183 19.12 3.07 10.32
N ALA A 184 18.19 3.19 9.39
CA ALA A 184 18.07 2.26 8.26
C ALA A 184 19.32 2.29 7.36
N VAL A 185 19.86 3.47 7.06
CA VAL A 185 21.13 3.60 6.32
C VAL A 185 22.29 2.97 7.09
N ILE A 186 22.40 3.23 8.39
CA ILE A 186 23.43 2.60 9.25
C ILE A 186 23.30 1.07 9.21
N PHE A 187 22.08 0.55 9.36
CA PHE A 187 21.84 -0.88 9.31
C PHE A 187 22.18 -1.47 7.93
N GLY A 188 21.86 -0.76 6.84
CA GLY A 188 22.23 -1.14 5.47
C GLY A 188 23.76 -1.25 5.28
N VAL A 189 24.51 -0.29 5.80
CA VAL A 189 25.98 -0.32 5.79
C VAL A 189 26.50 -1.50 6.62
N ILE A 190 25.94 -1.74 7.81
CA ILE A 190 26.29 -2.90 8.66
C ILE A 190 26.01 -4.21 7.90
N GLN A 191 24.84 -4.34 7.27
CA GLN A 191 24.50 -5.53 6.49
C GLN A 191 25.47 -5.75 5.31
N LYS A 192 25.85 -4.70 4.61
CA LYS A 192 26.79 -4.79 3.49
C LYS A 192 28.18 -5.26 3.89
N HIS A 193 28.70 -4.78 5.03
CA HIS A 193 30.08 -5.07 5.46
C HIS A 193 30.20 -6.28 6.38
N LEU A 194 29.18 -6.57 7.19
CA LEU A 194 29.18 -7.63 8.19
C LEU A 194 28.12 -8.72 7.93
N GLY A 195 27.24 -8.55 6.95
CA GLY A 195 26.09 -9.44 6.72
C GLY A 195 26.46 -10.89 6.44
N SER A 196 27.60 -11.13 5.78
CA SER A 196 28.13 -12.50 5.55
C SER A 196 28.57 -13.24 6.82
N ARG A 197 28.82 -12.47 7.91
CA ARG A 197 29.23 -13.01 9.23
C ARG A 197 28.09 -13.10 10.23
N MET A 198 26.91 -12.54 9.89
CA MET A 198 25.74 -12.49 10.78
C MET A 198 24.69 -13.49 10.30
N ASN A 199 24.24 -14.35 11.21
CA ASN A 199 23.05 -15.16 10.97
C ASN A 199 21.78 -14.28 11.11
N GLU A 200 20.62 -14.81 10.68
CA GLU A 200 19.34 -14.07 10.71
C GLU A 200 18.94 -13.61 12.12
N VAL A 201 19.30 -14.40 13.17
CA VAL A 201 19.01 -14.04 14.57
C VAL A 201 19.83 -12.82 15.01
N ILE A 202 21.12 -12.76 14.68
CA ILE A 202 21.98 -11.60 14.99
C ILE A 202 21.50 -10.37 14.25
N LYS A 203 21.11 -10.49 12.97
CA LYS A 203 20.55 -9.39 12.20
C LYS A 203 19.28 -8.84 12.86
N ALA A 204 18.37 -9.72 13.30
CA ALA A 204 17.15 -9.34 13.98
C ALA A 204 17.44 -8.62 15.32
N ILE A 205 18.38 -9.13 16.13
CA ILE A 205 18.77 -8.51 17.39
C ILE A 205 19.33 -7.11 17.14
N VAL A 206 20.26 -6.95 16.18
CA VAL A 206 20.82 -5.65 15.82
C VAL A 206 19.75 -4.68 15.37
N ALA A 207 18.81 -5.11 14.53
CA ALA A 207 17.68 -4.31 14.07
C ALA A 207 16.82 -3.83 15.26
N ILE A 208 16.44 -4.75 16.16
CA ILE A 208 15.62 -4.44 17.34
C ILE A 208 16.35 -3.47 18.28
N VAL A 209 17.64 -3.69 18.55
CA VAL A 209 18.44 -2.77 19.40
C VAL A 209 18.48 -1.37 18.80
N LEU A 210 18.72 -1.25 17.50
CA LEU A 210 18.73 0.03 16.80
C LEU A 210 17.35 0.70 16.86
N LEU A 211 16.25 -0.04 16.71
CA LEU A 211 14.89 0.47 16.84
C LEU A 211 14.61 1.00 18.25
N VAL A 212 15.02 0.29 19.30
CA VAL A 212 14.82 0.71 20.69
C VAL A 212 15.63 1.97 20.98
N VAL A 213 16.90 2.02 20.57
CA VAL A 213 17.76 3.21 20.75
C VAL A 213 17.16 4.43 20.05
N MET A 214 16.73 4.26 18.80
CA MET A 214 16.07 5.30 18.02
C MET A 214 14.80 5.80 18.72
N PHE A 215 13.97 4.89 19.22
CA PHE A 215 12.74 5.21 19.93
C PHE A 215 13.02 6.07 21.17
N ILE A 216 13.99 5.68 22.01
CA ILE A 216 14.37 6.41 23.20
C ILE A 216 14.90 7.81 22.86
N ILE A 217 15.76 7.92 21.83
CA ILE A 217 16.31 9.22 21.39
C ILE A 217 15.20 10.12 20.88
N GLY A 218 14.31 9.61 20.02
CA GLY A 218 13.24 10.41 19.44
C GLY A 218 12.20 10.87 20.45
N MET A 219 11.94 10.07 21.49
CA MET A 219 11.12 10.52 22.62
C MET A 219 11.77 11.65 23.43
N LYS A 220 13.11 11.67 23.57
CA LYS A 220 13.80 12.73 24.30
C LYS A 220 13.94 14.05 23.51
N PHE A 221 13.93 13.95 22.19
CA PHE A 221 14.16 15.09 21.29
C PHE A 221 13.03 15.21 20.26
N PRO A 222 11.79 15.54 20.68
CA PRO A 222 10.67 15.72 19.77
C PRO A 222 10.91 16.91 18.82
N ILE A 223 10.56 16.74 17.54
CA ILE A 223 10.66 17.80 16.52
C ILE A 223 9.29 18.41 16.31
N CYS A 224 9.16 19.71 16.64
CA CYS A 224 7.93 20.47 16.47
C CYS A 224 8.06 21.42 15.28
N THR A 225 7.24 21.24 14.25
CA THR A 225 7.17 22.19 13.14
C THR A 225 5.81 22.16 12.45
N THR A 226 5.61 23.04 11.48
CA THR A 226 4.33 23.20 10.80
C THR A 226 4.08 22.06 9.79
N LYS A 227 2.80 21.81 9.45
CA LYS A 227 2.42 20.85 8.41
C LYS A 227 3.12 21.12 7.07
N THR A 228 3.21 22.39 6.68
CA THR A 228 3.86 22.78 5.43
C THR A 228 5.36 22.44 5.43
N ALA A 229 6.05 22.68 6.54
CA ALA A 229 7.46 22.29 6.67
C ALA A 229 7.62 20.77 6.58
N TRP A 230 6.72 19.99 7.21
CA TRP A 230 6.74 18.54 7.10
C TRP A 230 6.50 18.05 5.68
N ILE A 231 5.59 18.68 4.91
CA ILE A 231 5.39 18.35 3.49
C ILE A 231 6.71 18.51 2.72
N TYR A 232 7.43 19.61 2.89
CA TYR A 232 8.71 19.82 2.21
C TYR A 232 9.79 18.82 2.65
N ILE A 233 9.88 18.52 3.95
CA ILE A 233 10.82 17.54 4.48
C ILE A 233 10.55 16.15 3.89
N VAL A 234 9.28 15.72 3.87
CA VAL A 234 8.89 14.44 3.29
C VAL A 234 9.17 14.41 1.78
N MET A 235 8.87 15.48 1.03
CA MET A 235 9.18 15.56 -0.40
C MET A 235 10.70 15.47 -0.68
N ALA A 236 11.52 16.16 0.12
CA ALA A 236 12.98 16.07 0.01
C ALA A 236 13.47 14.64 0.33
N TYR A 237 12.90 14.03 1.34
CA TYR A 237 13.17 12.63 1.67
C TYR A 237 12.80 11.67 0.53
N LEU A 238 11.60 11.84 -0.08
CA LEU A 238 11.17 11.00 -1.20
C LEU A 238 12.07 11.13 -2.43
N PHE A 239 12.61 12.34 -2.66
CA PHE A 239 13.61 12.52 -3.71
C PHE A 239 14.84 11.64 -3.45
N LEU A 240 15.39 11.68 -2.23
CA LEU A 240 16.54 10.87 -1.84
C LEU A 240 16.22 9.37 -1.95
N ALA A 241 15.08 8.93 -1.39
CA ALA A 241 14.65 7.53 -1.41
C ALA A 241 14.46 6.99 -2.84
N SER A 242 13.95 7.83 -3.74
CA SER A 242 13.76 7.45 -5.15
C SER A 242 15.07 7.23 -5.91
N VAL A 243 16.13 7.99 -5.61
CA VAL A 243 17.39 7.95 -6.37
C VAL A 243 18.47 7.09 -5.73
N MET A 244 18.37 6.78 -4.43
CA MET A 244 19.36 5.97 -3.70
C MET A 244 19.26 4.49 -4.08
N PRO A 245 20.39 3.73 -3.98
CA PRO A 245 20.38 2.28 -4.16
C PRO A 245 19.47 1.56 -3.16
N MET A 246 18.80 0.48 -3.59
CA MET A 246 17.86 -0.27 -2.75
C MET A 246 18.51 -0.85 -1.49
N TRP A 247 19.73 -1.37 -1.61
CA TRP A 247 20.46 -1.99 -0.51
C TRP A 247 20.82 -1.02 0.62
N LEU A 248 20.90 0.29 0.33
CA LEU A 248 21.34 1.29 1.29
C LEU A 248 20.21 1.78 2.21
N LEU A 249 19.01 1.94 1.68
CA LEU A 249 17.86 2.51 2.41
C LEU A 249 16.66 1.57 2.44
N MET A 250 16.12 1.16 1.28
CA MET A 250 14.83 0.48 1.22
C MET A 250 14.84 -0.90 1.88
N GLN A 251 15.77 -1.78 1.46
CA GLN A 251 15.83 -3.14 2.01
C GLN A 251 16.07 -3.19 3.52
N PRO A 252 17.06 -2.46 4.09
CA PRO A 252 17.29 -2.41 5.53
C PRO A 252 16.09 -1.84 6.27
N ARG A 253 15.48 -0.79 5.73
CA ARG A 253 14.32 -0.15 6.33
C ARG A 253 13.11 -1.07 6.34
N ASP A 254 12.80 -1.74 5.24
CA ASP A 254 11.68 -2.67 5.15
C ASP A 254 11.84 -3.85 6.12
N TYR A 255 13.07 -4.36 6.26
CA TYR A 255 13.40 -5.39 7.24
C TYR A 255 13.10 -4.92 8.68
N MET A 256 13.55 -3.71 9.04
CA MET A 256 13.31 -3.14 10.37
C MET A 256 11.82 -2.78 10.58
N THR A 257 11.17 -2.22 9.56
CA THR A 257 9.73 -1.88 9.60
C THR A 257 8.88 -3.10 9.92
N THR A 258 9.24 -4.28 9.40
CA THR A 258 8.47 -5.50 9.67
C THR A 258 8.40 -5.83 11.16
N PHE A 259 9.47 -5.63 11.93
CA PHE A 259 9.43 -5.83 13.39
C PHE A 259 8.50 -4.82 14.06
N MET A 260 8.52 -3.56 13.60
CA MET A 260 7.62 -2.53 14.11
C MET A 260 6.15 -2.87 13.82
N LEU A 261 5.85 -3.32 12.59
CA LEU A 261 4.49 -3.66 12.17
C LEU A 261 3.96 -4.90 12.88
N LEU A 262 4.78 -5.94 12.99
CA LEU A 262 4.40 -7.12 13.76
C LEU A 262 4.17 -6.76 15.23
N GLY A 263 5.04 -5.93 15.82
CA GLY A 263 4.86 -5.41 17.18
C GLY A 263 3.56 -4.61 17.32
N MET A 264 3.23 -3.77 16.35
CA MET A 264 1.99 -3.01 16.31
C MET A 264 0.75 -3.93 16.24
N ILE A 265 0.75 -4.90 15.32
CA ILE A 265 -0.39 -5.84 15.15
C ILE A 265 -0.55 -6.71 16.40
N ILE A 266 0.56 -7.27 16.90
CA ILE A 266 0.54 -8.09 18.13
C ILE A 266 0.06 -7.24 19.31
N GLY A 267 0.60 -6.03 19.49
CA GLY A 267 0.19 -5.11 20.55
C GLY A 267 -1.30 -4.75 20.46
N ALA A 268 -1.79 -4.46 19.26
CA ALA A 268 -3.20 -4.15 19.04
C ALA A 268 -4.12 -5.37 19.31
N VAL A 269 -3.75 -6.58 18.84
CA VAL A 269 -4.53 -7.79 19.09
C VAL A 269 -4.51 -8.15 20.58
N VAL A 270 -3.35 -8.10 21.24
CA VAL A 270 -3.24 -8.34 22.70
C VAL A 270 -4.03 -7.28 23.46
N GLY A 271 -3.96 -6.02 23.05
CA GLY A 271 -4.75 -4.93 23.62
C GLY A 271 -6.25 -5.21 23.53
N VAL A 272 -6.75 -5.67 22.38
CA VAL A 272 -8.18 -6.07 22.22
C VAL A 272 -8.53 -7.26 23.09
N ILE A 273 -7.62 -8.25 23.21
CA ILE A 273 -7.83 -9.44 24.06
C ILE A 273 -7.98 -9.04 25.53
N VAL A 274 -7.18 -8.11 26.03
CA VAL A 274 -7.21 -7.68 27.44
C VAL A 274 -8.30 -6.67 27.70
N ALA A 275 -8.49 -5.72 26.79
CA ALA A 275 -9.46 -4.65 26.96
C ALA A 275 -10.92 -5.09 26.79
N HIS A 276 -11.17 -6.17 26.04
CA HIS A 276 -12.51 -6.64 25.66
C HIS A 276 -13.44 -5.49 25.22
N PRO A 277 -13.01 -4.64 24.27
CA PRO A 277 -13.76 -3.44 23.93
C PRO A 277 -15.13 -3.79 23.35
N SER A 278 -16.17 -3.07 23.75
CA SER A 278 -17.47 -3.16 23.11
C SER A 278 -17.54 -2.24 21.90
N MET A 279 -18.08 -2.75 20.80
CA MET A 279 -18.35 -1.94 19.60
C MET A 279 -19.47 -0.95 19.87
N GLN A 280 -19.16 0.33 19.73
CA GLN A 280 -20.11 1.45 19.85
C GLN A 280 -20.66 1.89 18.48
N LEU A 281 -20.08 1.37 17.37
CA LEU A 281 -20.62 1.58 16.02
C LEU A 281 -21.89 0.77 15.80
N ASN A 282 -22.80 1.33 14.99
CA ASN A 282 -23.93 0.58 14.47
C ASN A 282 -23.47 -0.65 13.66
N ALA A 283 -24.23 -1.74 13.72
CA ALA A 283 -23.94 -2.90 12.87
C ALA A 283 -24.09 -2.56 11.39
N PHE A 284 -25.13 -1.82 11.05
CA PHE A 284 -25.41 -1.28 9.72
C PHE A 284 -26.08 0.09 9.87
N SER A 285 -25.54 1.11 9.22
CA SER A 285 -26.05 2.48 9.30
C SER A 285 -26.97 2.84 8.13
N GLY A 286 -26.96 2.07 7.04
CA GLY A 286 -27.78 2.30 5.86
C GLY A 286 -26.99 2.24 4.55
N PHE A 287 -27.70 2.20 3.43
CA PHE A 287 -27.11 2.23 2.09
C PHE A 287 -26.67 3.63 1.65
N ASN A 288 -27.21 4.68 2.27
CA ASN A 288 -26.83 6.08 2.05
C ASN A 288 -26.63 6.75 3.41
N VAL A 289 -25.42 7.24 3.65
CA VAL A 289 -25.03 7.88 4.92
C VAL A 289 -24.23 9.14 4.61
N GLY A 290 -24.64 10.27 5.16
CA GLY A 290 -23.94 11.55 4.99
C GLY A 290 -23.75 11.97 3.54
N GLY A 291 -24.71 11.68 2.66
CA GLY A 291 -24.64 11.99 1.23
C GLY A 291 -23.79 11.02 0.40
N SER A 292 -23.21 9.99 1.02
CA SER A 292 -22.42 8.95 0.34
C SER A 292 -23.21 7.65 0.24
N SER A 293 -23.24 7.03 -0.95
CA SER A 293 -23.82 5.71 -1.15
C SER A 293 -22.83 4.63 -0.76
N LEU A 294 -23.30 3.56 -0.09
CA LEU A 294 -22.47 2.41 0.27
C LEU A 294 -21.75 1.84 -0.94
N PHE A 295 -22.48 1.64 -2.05
CA PHE A 295 -21.87 1.30 -3.33
C PHE A 295 -21.71 2.57 -4.18
N PRO A 296 -20.52 2.91 -4.63
CA PRO A 296 -19.25 2.19 -4.56
C PRO A 296 -18.36 2.62 -3.38
N THR A 297 -18.78 3.60 -2.55
CA THR A 297 -17.90 4.34 -1.63
C THR A 297 -17.22 3.43 -0.60
N LEU A 298 -17.94 2.49 0.01
CA LEU A 298 -17.35 1.55 0.98
C LEU A 298 -16.17 0.79 0.35
N PHE A 299 -16.36 0.28 -0.86
CA PHE A 299 -15.38 -0.53 -1.55
C PHE A 299 -14.10 0.25 -1.88
N VAL A 300 -14.23 1.46 -2.44
CA VAL A 300 -13.07 2.28 -2.80
C VAL A 300 -12.38 2.91 -1.58
N THR A 301 -13.11 3.12 -0.50
CA THR A 301 -12.55 3.68 0.74
C THR A 301 -11.65 2.68 1.46
N ILE A 302 -12.06 1.39 1.52
CA ILE A 302 -11.26 0.33 2.17
C ILE A 302 -10.08 -0.11 1.31
N ALA A 303 -10.02 0.24 0.06
CA ALA A 303 -9.01 -0.14 -0.95
C ALA A 303 -7.92 -1.12 -0.48
N CYS A 304 -6.85 -0.65 0.17
CA CYS A 304 -5.68 -1.48 0.50
C CYS A 304 -5.99 -2.66 1.44
N GLY A 305 -6.81 -2.46 2.48
CA GLY A 305 -7.12 -3.54 3.44
C GLY A 305 -7.92 -4.71 2.84
N ALA A 306 -8.47 -4.57 1.63
CA ALA A 306 -9.23 -5.61 0.96
C ALA A 306 -8.72 -5.93 -0.44
N VAL A 307 -8.50 -4.92 -1.31
CA VAL A 307 -8.01 -5.11 -2.69
C VAL A 307 -7.19 -3.89 -3.10
N SER A 308 -5.95 -4.08 -3.50
CA SER A 308 -5.07 -2.98 -3.89
C SER A 308 -4.27 -3.30 -5.15
N GLY A 309 -4.41 -2.46 -6.15
CA GLY A 309 -3.63 -2.58 -7.40
C GLY A 309 -2.14 -2.35 -7.18
N PHE A 310 -1.78 -1.49 -6.23
CA PHE A 310 -0.39 -1.21 -5.87
C PHE A 310 0.38 -2.46 -5.46
N HIS A 311 -0.26 -3.39 -4.73
CA HIS A 311 0.38 -4.63 -4.28
C HIS A 311 0.93 -5.45 -5.44
N SER A 312 0.24 -5.46 -6.58
CA SER A 312 0.71 -6.17 -7.77
C SER A 312 2.00 -5.60 -8.34
N LEU A 313 2.21 -4.29 -8.21
CA LEU A 313 3.45 -3.63 -8.64
C LEU A 313 4.62 -4.00 -7.72
N VAL A 314 4.38 -4.12 -6.41
CA VAL A 314 5.37 -4.61 -5.45
C VAL A 314 5.67 -6.09 -5.69
N SER A 315 4.65 -6.93 -5.79
CA SER A 315 4.78 -8.38 -6.00
C SER A 315 5.58 -8.70 -7.27
N SER A 316 5.30 -8.00 -8.39
CA SER A 316 5.95 -8.25 -9.68
C SER A 316 7.23 -7.44 -9.90
N GLY A 317 7.42 -6.34 -9.18
CA GLY A 317 8.57 -5.45 -9.37
C GLY A 317 9.80 -5.81 -8.54
N THR A 318 9.60 -6.39 -7.37
CA THR A 318 10.65 -6.64 -6.38
C THR A 318 10.62 -8.04 -5.80
N SER A 319 9.50 -8.46 -5.18
CA SER A 319 9.43 -9.76 -4.50
C SER A 319 9.68 -10.95 -5.42
N SER A 320 9.23 -10.87 -6.67
CA SER A 320 9.46 -11.91 -7.69
C SER A 320 10.92 -12.10 -8.07
N LYS A 321 11.74 -11.06 -7.90
CA LYS A 321 13.17 -11.08 -8.22
C LYS A 321 14.03 -11.61 -7.07
N THR A 322 13.48 -11.67 -5.86
CA THR A 322 14.22 -12.04 -4.66
C THR A 322 13.78 -13.37 -4.05
N ILE A 323 12.64 -13.92 -4.47
CA ILE A 323 12.10 -15.17 -3.94
C ILE A 323 12.94 -16.38 -4.37
N SER A 324 13.44 -17.15 -3.40
CA SER A 324 14.34 -18.27 -3.65
C SER A 324 13.62 -19.55 -4.06
N SER A 325 12.35 -19.73 -3.71
CA SER A 325 11.58 -20.94 -4.04
C SER A 325 10.13 -20.60 -4.36
N GLU A 326 9.58 -21.25 -5.38
CA GLU A 326 8.15 -21.12 -5.68
C GLU A 326 7.24 -21.59 -4.53
N LYS A 327 7.73 -22.51 -3.67
CA LYS A 327 7.05 -22.98 -2.46
C LYS A 327 6.70 -21.83 -1.51
N ASP A 328 7.46 -20.74 -1.52
CA ASP A 328 7.28 -19.61 -0.61
C ASP A 328 6.31 -18.54 -1.16
N MET A 329 6.00 -18.58 -2.46
CA MET A 329 5.08 -17.64 -3.10
C MET A 329 3.70 -17.53 -2.42
N PRO A 330 3.04 -18.62 -1.95
CA PRO A 330 1.76 -18.49 -1.27
C PRO A 330 1.85 -17.71 0.04
N MET A 331 2.93 -17.86 0.80
CA MET A 331 3.12 -17.09 2.02
C MET A 331 3.43 -15.62 1.70
N VAL A 332 4.28 -15.38 0.73
CA VAL A 332 4.71 -14.01 0.37
C VAL A 332 3.58 -13.24 -0.31
N GLY A 333 2.93 -13.79 -1.33
CA GLY A 333 1.87 -13.11 -2.06
C GLY A 333 0.54 -13.15 -1.31
N TYR A 334 -0.03 -14.35 -1.14
CA TYR A 334 -1.34 -14.50 -0.52
C TYR A 334 -1.33 -14.20 0.99
N GLY A 335 -0.33 -14.72 1.71
CA GLY A 335 -0.23 -14.59 3.17
C GLY A 335 -0.01 -13.16 3.64
N ALA A 336 0.78 -12.35 2.94
CA ALA A 336 1.00 -10.95 3.30
C ALA A 336 -0.31 -10.14 3.25
N MET A 337 -1.12 -10.34 2.20
CA MET A 337 -2.43 -9.67 2.08
C MET A 337 -3.41 -10.12 3.19
N VAL A 338 -3.37 -11.39 3.58
CA VAL A 338 -4.19 -11.90 4.70
C VAL A 338 -3.84 -11.20 6.02
N VAL A 339 -2.53 -11.01 6.30
CA VAL A 339 -2.08 -10.27 7.49
C VAL A 339 -2.48 -8.80 7.42
N GLU A 340 -2.43 -8.20 6.24
CA GLU A 340 -2.88 -6.82 6.04
C GLU A 340 -4.39 -6.67 6.26
N SER A 341 -5.20 -7.61 5.77
CA SER A 341 -6.65 -7.62 6.03
C SER A 341 -6.96 -7.78 7.53
N LEU A 342 -6.15 -8.53 8.27
CA LEU A 342 -6.28 -8.63 9.73
C LEU A 342 -6.00 -7.28 10.40
N LEU A 343 -4.99 -6.54 9.94
CA LEU A 343 -4.74 -5.17 10.41
C LEU A 343 -5.96 -4.27 10.15
N GLY A 344 -6.61 -4.41 8.98
CA GLY A 344 -7.85 -3.70 8.67
C GLY A 344 -9.00 -4.03 9.63
N ILE A 345 -9.15 -5.30 10.02
CA ILE A 345 -10.16 -5.73 10.99
C ILE A 345 -9.86 -5.16 12.39
N VAL A 346 -8.60 -5.18 12.80
CA VAL A 346 -8.18 -4.57 14.07
C VAL A 346 -8.45 -3.07 14.07
N SER A 347 -8.16 -2.38 12.97
CA SER A 347 -8.43 -0.94 12.80
C SER A 347 -9.92 -0.61 12.88
N LEU A 348 -10.78 -1.45 12.29
CA LEU A 348 -12.23 -1.35 12.44
C LEU A 348 -12.67 -1.47 13.90
N VAL A 349 -12.11 -2.44 14.64
CA VAL A 349 -12.44 -2.66 16.05
C VAL A 349 -11.97 -1.49 16.90
N VAL A 350 -10.77 -0.98 16.66
CA VAL A 350 -10.22 0.19 17.37
C VAL A 350 -11.09 1.43 17.14
N GLY A 351 -11.39 1.76 15.89
CA GLY A 351 -12.27 2.87 15.54
C GLY A 351 -13.69 2.68 16.07
N GLY A 352 -14.19 1.44 16.04
CA GLY A 352 -15.52 1.10 16.53
C GLY A 352 -15.69 1.11 18.04
N ALA A 353 -14.63 0.82 18.78
CA ALA A 353 -14.64 0.88 20.24
C ALA A 353 -14.67 2.33 20.76
N GLY A 354 -13.99 3.23 20.06
CA GLY A 354 -13.98 4.67 20.39
C GLY A 354 -15.14 5.46 19.81
N ALA A 355 -16.07 4.83 19.09
CA ALA A 355 -17.21 5.51 18.46
C ALA A 355 -18.13 6.19 19.49
N VAL A 356 -18.73 7.29 19.09
CA VAL A 356 -19.68 8.05 19.90
C VAL A 356 -21.00 8.14 19.14
N ASN A 357 -22.10 7.82 19.80
CA ASN A 357 -23.46 7.83 19.20
C ASN A 357 -23.55 7.05 17.87
N GLY A 358 -22.86 5.93 17.76
CA GLY A 358 -22.87 5.08 16.56
C GLY A 358 -22.01 5.59 15.40
N THR A 359 -21.26 6.68 15.57
CA THR A 359 -20.36 7.27 14.57
C THR A 359 -18.90 7.18 15.00
N LYS A 360 -17.98 7.15 14.01
CA LYS A 360 -16.55 7.10 14.29
C LYS A 360 -16.09 8.29 15.14
N PRO A 361 -15.00 8.14 15.94
CA PRO A 361 -14.43 9.26 16.67
C PRO A 361 -13.96 10.40 15.76
N ASP A 362 -13.90 11.61 16.30
CA ASP A 362 -13.25 12.73 15.64
C ASP A 362 -11.73 12.56 15.59
N GLY A 363 -11.10 13.09 14.55
CA GLY A 363 -9.67 13.02 14.36
C GLY A 363 -9.27 12.33 13.06
N THR A 364 -7.96 12.29 12.84
CA THR A 364 -7.41 11.54 11.69
C THR A 364 -7.44 10.04 11.96
N PRO A 365 -7.58 9.19 10.94
CA PRO A 365 -7.55 7.73 11.14
C PRO A 365 -6.32 7.24 11.91
N PHE A 366 -5.17 7.88 11.71
CA PHE A 366 -3.94 7.55 12.43
C PHE A 366 -4.02 7.88 13.91
N SER A 367 -4.55 9.06 14.28
CA SER A 367 -4.73 9.43 15.67
C SER A 367 -5.77 8.54 16.37
N ILE A 368 -6.88 8.22 15.68
CA ILE A 368 -7.93 7.32 16.20
C ILE A 368 -7.33 5.93 16.49
N PHE A 369 -6.56 5.39 15.55
CA PHE A 369 -5.94 4.08 15.72
C PHE A 369 -4.90 4.10 16.86
N SER A 370 -3.98 5.09 16.85
CA SER A 370 -2.89 5.16 17.82
C SER A 370 -3.40 5.35 19.24
N SER A 371 -4.32 6.29 19.46
CA SER A 371 -4.89 6.55 20.79
C SER A 371 -5.79 5.40 21.26
N GLY A 372 -6.56 4.79 20.34
CA GLY A 372 -7.42 3.68 20.70
C GLY A 372 -6.64 2.44 21.14
N VAL A 373 -5.59 2.06 20.38
CA VAL A 373 -4.71 0.94 20.80
C VAL A 373 -3.95 1.29 22.08
N ALA A 374 -3.46 2.53 22.23
CA ALA A 374 -2.79 2.96 23.46
C ALA A 374 -3.71 2.82 24.69
N GLY A 375 -4.98 3.19 24.58
CA GLY A 375 -5.96 3.00 25.65
C GLY A 375 -6.25 1.53 25.97
N PHE A 376 -6.11 0.60 25.00
CA PHE A 376 -6.18 -0.84 25.29
C PHE A 376 -4.93 -1.33 26.02
N LEU A 377 -3.75 -0.88 25.62
CA LEU A 377 -2.47 -1.26 26.22
C LEU A 377 -2.27 -0.67 27.63
N GLU A 378 -2.93 0.45 27.94
CA GLU A 378 -2.95 1.02 29.29
C GLU A 378 -3.47 0.01 30.31
N LYS A 379 -4.47 -0.80 29.96
CA LYS A 379 -4.99 -1.87 30.81
C LYS A 379 -3.98 -2.98 31.12
N LEU A 380 -2.90 -3.05 30.34
CA LEU A 380 -1.73 -3.92 30.59
C LEU A 380 -0.64 -3.22 31.42
N GLY A 381 -0.88 -1.97 31.84
CA GLY A 381 0.11 -1.18 32.59
C GLY A 381 1.15 -0.47 31.71
N VAL A 382 0.96 -0.45 30.37
CA VAL A 382 1.86 0.32 29.49
C VAL A 382 1.48 1.80 29.58
N PRO A 383 2.45 2.71 29.85
CA PRO A 383 2.14 4.15 29.89
C PRO A 383 1.50 4.62 28.57
N VAL A 384 0.37 5.32 28.66
CA VAL A 384 -0.42 5.78 27.48
C VAL A 384 0.45 6.57 26.51
N THR A 385 1.31 7.47 27.00
CA THR A 385 2.21 8.28 26.17
C THR A 385 3.17 7.41 25.35
N VAL A 386 3.80 6.40 25.97
CA VAL A 386 4.72 5.48 25.29
C VAL A 386 3.98 4.68 24.22
N ALA A 387 2.81 4.14 24.58
CA ALA A 387 1.99 3.37 23.65
C ALA A 387 1.51 4.23 22.48
N THR A 388 1.06 5.46 22.72
CA THR A 388 0.61 6.39 21.67
C THR A 388 1.76 6.76 20.74
N VAL A 389 2.95 7.11 21.27
CA VAL A 389 4.13 7.40 20.46
C VAL A 389 4.52 6.21 19.60
N PHE A 390 4.55 4.99 20.18
CA PHE A 390 4.89 3.78 19.45
C PHE A 390 3.88 3.50 18.32
N MET A 391 2.59 3.58 18.59
CA MET A 391 1.57 3.34 17.57
C MET A 391 1.57 4.41 16.49
N THR A 392 1.72 5.69 16.84
CA THR A 392 1.82 6.79 15.87
C THR A 392 3.06 6.65 14.98
N MET A 393 4.20 6.28 15.57
CA MET A 393 5.41 5.95 14.80
C MET A 393 5.16 4.79 13.81
N CYS A 394 4.51 3.71 14.27
CA CYS A 394 4.25 2.55 13.42
C CYS A 394 3.35 2.90 12.22
N VAL A 395 2.23 3.60 12.43
CA VAL A 395 1.33 3.99 11.33
C VAL A 395 1.97 4.99 10.38
N SER A 396 2.82 5.89 10.90
CA SER A 396 3.60 6.82 10.07
C SER A 396 4.66 6.09 9.24
N ALA A 397 5.33 5.10 9.83
CA ALA A 397 6.31 4.27 9.13
C ALA A 397 5.67 3.45 8.00
N LEU A 398 4.44 2.93 8.20
CA LEU A 398 3.65 2.30 7.12
C LEU A 398 3.50 3.23 5.92
N ALA A 399 3.03 4.45 6.15
CA ALA A 399 2.81 5.42 5.08
C ALA A 399 4.12 5.82 4.40
N LEU A 400 5.19 6.08 5.15
CA LEU A 400 6.51 6.45 4.60
C LEU A 400 7.13 5.32 3.78
N THR A 401 7.00 4.06 4.23
CA THR A 401 7.53 2.89 3.51
C THR A 401 6.83 2.72 2.15
N SER A 402 5.52 2.89 2.13
CA SER A 402 4.76 2.87 0.88
C SER A 402 5.13 4.05 -0.03
N LEU A 403 5.32 5.25 0.52
CA LEU A 403 5.73 6.45 -0.23
C LEU A 403 7.06 6.25 -0.96
N ASP A 404 8.05 5.63 -0.33
CA ASP A 404 9.35 5.38 -0.97
C ASP A 404 9.23 4.46 -2.17
N SER A 405 8.50 3.35 -1.98
CA SER A 405 8.22 2.39 -3.06
C SER A 405 7.46 3.08 -4.20
N VAL A 406 6.46 3.89 -3.88
CA VAL A 406 5.65 4.64 -4.84
C VAL A 406 6.46 5.70 -5.58
N ALA A 407 7.32 6.47 -4.90
CA ALA A 407 8.17 7.46 -5.53
C ALA A 407 9.12 6.82 -6.56
N ARG A 408 9.68 5.66 -6.23
CA ARG A 408 10.52 4.86 -7.14
C ARG A 408 9.72 4.30 -8.30
N ILE A 409 8.56 3.67 -8.04
CA ILE A 409 7.68 3.13 -9.09
C ILE A 409 7.20 4.24 -10.02
N GLY A 410 6.81 5.41 -9.48
CA GLY A 410 6.40 6.57 -10.26
C GLY A 410 7.51 7.07 -11.19
N ARG A 411 8.73 7.23 -10.65
CA ARG A 411 9.91 7.54 -11.46
C ARG A 411 10.12 6.52 -12.58
N MET A 412 10.12 5.22 -12.25
CA MET A 412 10.34 4.15 -13.23
C MET A 412 9.24 4.12 -14.28
N SER A 413 7.97 4.24 -13.88
CA SER A 413 6.84 4.30 -14.81
C SER A 413 6.95 5.48 -15.76
N PHE A 414 7.37 6.66 -15.28
CA PHE A 414 7.64 7.82 -16.12
C PHE A 414 8.78 7.56 -17.11
N GLN A 415 9.91 7.01 -16.66
CA GLN A 415 11.04 6.67 -17.53
C GLN A 415 10.62 5.67 -18.62
N GLU A 416 9.86 4.62 -18.24
CA GLU A 416 9.42 3.58 -19.18
C GLU A 416 8.48 4.09 -20.28
N LEU A 417 7.77 5.19 -20.08
CA LEU A 417 6.95 5.83 -21.12
C LEU A 417 7.79 6.31 -22.31
N PHE A 418 9.03 6.73 -22.04
CA PHE A 418 9.92 7.36 -23.02
C PHE A 418 11.03 6.43 -23.53
N TYR A 419 11.19 5.23 -22.94
CA TYR A 419 12.06 4.22 -23.52
C TYR A 419 11.50 3.75 -24.88
N GLY A 420 12.40 3.68 -25.88
CA GLY A 420 12.12 3.08 -27.18
C GLY A 420 12.22 1.56 -27.16
N ASP A 421 12.63 0.97 -28.28
CA ASP A 421 12.91 -0.47 -28.39
C ASP A 421 14.22 -0.88 -27.69
N SER A 422 15.08 0.09 -27.38
CA SER A 422 16.34 -0.10 -26.65
C SER A 422 16.39 0.83 -25.43
N THR A 423 16.94 0.33 -24.35
CA THR A 423 17.27 1.11 -23.14
C THR A 423 18.69 1.68 -23.17
N ASP A 424 19.44 1.42 -24.24
CA ASP A 424 20.82 1.91 -24.39
C ASP A 424 20.84 3.44 -24.59
N PRO A 425 21.48 4.19 -23.69
CA PRO A 425 21.61 5.66 -23.81
C PRO A 425 22.25 6.12 -25.12
N ALA A 426 23.06 5.29 -25.76
CA ALA A 426 23.71 5.63 -27.02
C ALA A 426 22.73 5.74 -28.21
N THR A 427 21.61 5.01 -28.16
CA THR A 427 20.57 5.01 -29.20
C THR A 427 19.43 6.02 -28.95
N MET A 428 19.45 6.72 -27.82
CA MET A 428 18.39 7.65 -27.41
C MET A 428 18.60 9.04 -28.00
N THR A 429 17.49 9.69 -28.37
CA THR A 429 17.48 11.10 -28.71
C THR A 429 17.84 11.98 -27.49
N PRO A 430 18.34 13.22 -27.66
CA PRO A 430 18.65 14.11 -26.55
C PRO A 430 17.46 14.32 -25.59
N ILE A 431 16.25 14.47 -26.15
CA ILE A 431 15.01 14.62 -25.36
C ILE A 431 14.72 13.35 -24.54
N GLN A 432 14.85 12.17 -25.16
CA GLN A 432 14.68 10.90 -24.44
C GLN A 432 15.66 10.76 -23.30
N ARG A 433 16.94 11.12 -23.47
CA ARG A 433 17.94 11.08 -22.40
C ARG A 433 17.56 11.96 -21.21
N VAL A 434 17.00 13.14 -21.44
CA VAL A 434 16.51 14.02 -20.36
C VAL A 434 15.31 13.40 -19.66
N LEU A 435 14.30 12.96 -20.41
CA LEU A 435 13.07 12.39 -19.87
C LEU A 435 13.30 11.05 -19.13
N THR A 436 14.28 10.26 -19.57
CA THR A 436 14.64 8.99 -18.92
C THR A 436 15.70 9.15 -17.81
N ASN A 437 16.21 10.38 -17.60
CA ASN A 437 17.14 10.63 -16.49
C ASN A 437 16.42 10.44 -15.14
N LYS A 438 17.04 9.66 -14.24
CA LYS A 438 16.44 9.30 -12.95
C LYS A 438 16.14 10.51 -12.06
N TYR A 439 16.97 11.54 -12.10
CA TYR A 439 16.78 12.75 -11.30
C TYR A 439 15.62 13.59 -11.87
N PHE A 440 15.61 13.80 -13.19
CA PHE A 440 14.54 14.53 -13.87
C PHE A 440 13.17 13.86 -13.68
N ALA A 441 13.09 12.54 -13.92
CA ALA A 441 11.87 11.77 -13.75
C ALA A 441 11.35 11.81 -12.31
N THR A 442 12.26 11.78 -11.30
CA THR A 442 11.90 11.93 -9.89
C THR A 442 11.33 13.32 -9.60
N VAL A 443 12.02 14.38 -10.04
CA VAL A 443 11.56 15.77 -9.82
C VAL A 443 10.17 15.99 -10.42
N ILE A 444 9.95 15.58 -11.66
CA ILE A 444 8.64 15.72 -12.33
C ILE A 444 7.55 14.96 -11.57
N THR A 445 7.82 13.72 -11.17
CA THR A 445 6.86 12.90 -10.42
C THR A 445 6.51 13.56 -9.07
N LEU A 446 7.51 13.99 -8.30
CA LEU A 446 7.29 14.63 -7.02
C LEU A 446 6.62 16.01 -7.15
N PHE A 447 6.93 16.76 -8.20
CA PHE A 447 6.32 18.08 -8.46
C PHE A 447 4.80 17.95 -8.68
N PHE A 448 4.36 17.05 -9.55
CA PHE A 448 2.93 16.83 -9.76
C PHE A 448 2.25 16.20 -8.53
N GLY A 449 2.95 15.29 -7.83
CA GLY A 449 2.48 14.77 -6.54
C GLY A 449 2.27 15.88 -5.51
N TYR A 450 3.21 16.81 -5.40
CA TYR A 450 3.11 17.98 -4.51
C TYR A 450 1.90 18.88 -4.86
N LEU A 451 1.68 19.18 -6.15
CA LEU A 451 0.52 19.98 -6.56
C LEU A 451 -0.81 19.33 -6.12
N LEU A 452 -0.92 18.01 -6.22
CA LEU A 452 -2.10 17.28 -5.74
C LEU A 452 -2.20 17.27 -4.19
N THR A 453 -1.07 17.32 -3.48
CA THR A 453 -1.03 17.39 -2.00
C THR A 453 -1.73 18.64 -1.48
N LEU A 454 -1.71 19.74 -2.24
CA LEU A 454 -2.38 20.99 -1.87
C LEU A 454 -3.89 20.85 -1.68
N GLY A 455 -4.51 19.82 -2.26
CA GLY A 455 -5.91 19.47 -2.07
C GLY A 455 -6.26 18.84 -0.73
N GLY A 456 -5.26 18.42 0.04
CA GLY A 456 -5.43 17.67 1.28
C GLY A 456 -5.85 16.21 1.06
N TYR A 457 -5.47 15.33 1.98
CA TYR A 457 -5.70 13.88 1.83
C TYR A 457 -7.18 13.51 1.74
N SER A 458 -8.05 14.17 2.48
CA SER A 458 -9.50 13.87 2.49
C SER A 458 -10.16 14.06 1.14
N ASN A 459 -9.72 15.05 0.36
CA ASN A 459 -10.23 15.30 -0.99
C ASN A 459 -9.62 14.37 -2.04
N VAL A 460 -8.35 13.97 -1.85
CA VAL A 460 -7.63 13.09 -2.77
C VAL A 460 -7.96 11.62 -2.54
N TRP A 461 -8.30 11.23 -1.30
CA TRP A 461 -8.51 9.84 -0.89
C TRP A 461 -9.53 9.07 -1.74
N PRO A 462 -10.74 9.61 -2.07
CA PRO A 462 -11.69 8.88 -2.92
C PRO A 462 -11.15 8.62 -4.33
N LEU A 463 -10.39 9.56 -4.88
CA LEU A 463 -9.78 9.41 -6.21
C LEU A 463 -8.62 8.42 -6.16
N PHE A 464 -7.78 8.48 -5.12
CA PHE A 464 -6.73 7.50 -4.86
C PHE A 464 -7.31 6.09 -4.73
N GLY A 465 -8.33 5.90 -3.90
CA GLY A 465 -8.97 4.60 -3.70
C GLY A 465 -9.56 4.03 -5.00
N SER A 466 -10.24 4.87 -5.78
CA SER A 466 -10.81 4.48 -7.07
C SER A 466 -9.72 4.09 -8.08
N ALA A 467 -8.64 4.86 -8.16
CA ALA A 467 -7.51 4.57 -9.06
C ALA A 467 -6.78 3.29 -8.64
N ASN A 468 -6.58 3.10 -7.34
CA ASN A 468 -5.92 1.90 -6.80
C ASN A 468 -6.70 0.63 -7.13
N GLN A 469 -8.01 0.67 -6.98
CA GLN A 469 -8.86 -0.48 -7.30
C GLN A 469 -9.05 -0.67 -8.81
N LEU A 470 -9.03 0.40 -9.62
CA LEU A 470 -9.01 0.27 -11.07
C LEU A 470 -7.72 -0.41 -11.53
N LEU A 471 -6.57 -0.05 -10.93
CA LEU A 471 -5.32 -0.75 -11.16
C LEU A 471 -5.44 -2.24 -10.83
N ALA A 472 -6.09 -2.59 -9.71
CA ALA A 472 -6.37 -3.98 -9.35
C ALA A 472 -7.20 -4.71 -10.41
N ALA A 473 -8.26 -4.07 -10.90
CA ALA A 473 -9.09 -4.63 -11.97
C ALA A 473 -8.27 -4.89 -13.26
N LEU A 474 -7.44 -3.92 -13.67
CA LEU A 474 -6.58 -4.06 -14.86
C LEU A 474 -5.57 -5.20 -14.71
N VAL A 475 -4.98 -5.34 -13.54
CA VAL A 475 -4.06 -6.45 -13.22
C VAL A 475 -4.79 -7.78 -13.24
N LEU A 476 -5.97 -7.89 -12.62
CA LEU A 476 -6.76 -9.12 -12.62
C LEU A 476 -7.11 -9.57 -14.05
N ILE A 477 -7.45 -8.63 -14.96
CA ILE A 477 -7.69 -8.95 -16.37
C ILE A 477 -6.39 -9.43 -17.04
N ALA A 478 -5.27 -8.76 -16.81
CA ALA A 478 -3.98 -9.15 -17.38
C ALA A 478 -3.54 -10.56 -16.90
N LEU A 479 -3.75 -10.85 -15.62
CA LEU A 479 -3.52 -12.18 -15.04
C LEU A 479 -4.43 -13.24 -15.66
N ALA A 480 -5.71 -12.92 -15.88
CA ALA A 480 -6.65 -13.84 -16.56
C ALA A 480 -6.20 -14.14 -18.00
N VAL A 481 -5.70 -13.14 -18.73
CA VAL A 481 -5.11 -13.34 -20.07
C VAL A 481 -3.86 -14.23 -19.99
N PHE A 482 -2.95 -13.96 -19.03
CA PHE A 482 -1.76 -14.78 -18.82
C PHE A 482 -2.11 -16.24 -18.53
N LEU A 483 -3.01 -16.52 -17.58
CA LEU A 483 -3.42 -17.88 -17.24
C LEU A 483 -4.06 -18.61 -18.44
N LYS A 484 -4.96 -17.93 -19.17
CA LYS A 484 -5.57 -18.48 -20.38
C LYS A 484 -4.54 -18.82 -21.45
N THR A 485 -3.57 -17.93 -21.69
CA THR A 485 -2.55 -18.10 -22.73
C THR A 485 -1.57 -19.22 -22.38
N THR A 486 -1.33 -19.45 -21.08
CA THR A 486 -0.45 -20.54 -20.61
C THR A 486 -1.19 -21.85 -20.32
N GLY A 487 -2.44 -21.99 -20.79
CA GLY A 487 -3.24 -23.21 -20.66
C GLY A 487 -3.77 -23.48 -19.26
N ARG A 488 -3.73 -22.47 -18.36
CA ARG A 488 -4.24 -22.56 -16.99
C ARG A 488 -5.64 -21.98 -16.86
N THR A 489 -6.42 -22.51 -15.91
CA THR A 489 -7.78 -22.02 -15.66
C THR A 489 -7.78 -20.79 -14.77
N GLY A 490 -8.26 -19.66 -15.27
CA GLY A 490 -8.30 -18.38 -14.56
C GLY A 490 -9.71 -17.95 -14.12
N TRP A 491 -10.70 -18.85 -14.05
CA TRP A 491 -12.09 -18.48 -13.73
C TRP A 491 -12.22 -17.78 -12.35
N THR A 492 -11.35 -18.11 -11.40
CA THR A 492 -11.29 -17.46 -10.08
C THR A 492 -11.00 -15.96 -10.15
N LEU A 493 -10.46 -15.46 -11.26
CA LEU A 493 -10.17 -14.05 -11.50
C LEU A 493 -11.33 -13.30 -12.15
N TYR A 494 -12.31 -14.00 -12.78
CA TYR A 494 -13.35 -13.35 -13.58
C TYR A 494 -14.33 -12.55 -12.70
N ILE A 495 -14.82 -13.16 -11.60
CA ILE A 495 -15.72 -12.46 -10.67
C ILE A 495 -15.03 -11.24 -10.05
N PRO A 496 -13.82 -11.36 -9.44
CA PRO A 496 -13.09 -10.22 -8.95
C PRO A 496 -12.91 -9.11 -9.97
N MET A 497 -12.48 -9.42 -11.20
CA MET A 497 -12.23 -8.39 -12.21
C MET A 497 -13.49 -7.61 -12.60
N PHE A 498 -14.63 -8.29 -12.80
CA PHE A 498 -15.88 -7.62 -13.19
C PHE A 498 -16.44 -6.77 -12.03
N VAL A 499 -16.42 -7.29 -10.81
CA VAL A 499 -16.85 -6.55 -9.62
C VAL A 499 -15.97 -5.30 -9.46
N MET A 500 -14.64 -5.44 -9.56
CA MET A 500 -13.73 -4.31 -9.42
C MET A 500 -13.90 -3.27 -10.54
N LEU A 501 -14.13 -3.68 -11.79
CA LEU A 501 -14.45 -2.74 -12.87
C LEU A 501 -15.76 -1.97 -12.57
N ALA A 502 -16.82 -2.66 -12.16
CA ALA A 502 -18.09 -2.02 -11.84
C ALA A 502 -17.94 -1.00 -10.69
N VAL A 503 -17.29 -1.40 -9.59
CA VAL A 503 -17.03 -0.53 -8.43
C VAL A 503 -16.25 0.71 -8.85
N THR A 504 -15.14 0.53 -9.55
CA THR A 504 -14.19 1.59 -9.81
C THR A 504 -14.67 2.60 -10.85
N PHE A 505 -15.30 2.13 -11.93
CA PHE A 505 -15.87 3.05 -12.91
C PHE A 505 -17.04 3.83 -12.32
N THR A 506 -17.91 3.20 -11.52
CA THR A 506 -18.99 3.92 -10.83
C THR A 506 -18.42 5.00 -9.90
N ALA A 507 -17.38 4.69 -9.13
CA ALA A 507 -16.75 5.65 -8.23
C ALA A 507 -16.10 6.83 -8.99
N LEU A 508 -15.37 6.55 -10.07
CA LEU A 508 -14.74 7.59 -10.89
C LEU A 508 -15.77 8.49 -11.57
N ILE A 509 -16.86 7.92 -12.09
CA ILE A 509 -17.95 8.68 -12.68
C ILE A 509 -18.60 9.59 -11.63
N GLN A 510 -18.93 9.07 -10.44
CA GLN A 510 -19.52 9.86 -9.35
C GLN A 510 -18.58 10.99 -8.91
N LYS A 511 -17.27 10.70 -8.75
CA LYS A 511 -16.27 11.75 -8.42
C LYS A 511 -16.18 12.82 -9.50
N THR A 512 -16.19 12.42 -10.77
CA THR A 512 -16.14 13.36 -11.89
C THR A 512 -17.37 14.25 -11.92
N ILE A 513 -18.57 13.68 -11.72
CA ILE A 513 -19.83 14.46 -11.64
C ILE A 513 -19.78 15.45 -10.47
N ALA A 514 -19.29 15.02 -9.30
CA ALA A 514 -19.15 15.90 -8.15
C ALA A 514 -18.19 17.07 -8.42
N LEU A 515 -17.05 16.81 -9.08
CA LEU A 515 -16.10 17.87 -9.47
C LEU A 515 -16.73 18.85 -10.45
N VAL A 516 -17.45 18.36 -11.48
CA VAL A 516 -18.17 19.23 -12.43
C VAL A 516 -19.21 20.09 -11.71
N SER A 517 -19.97 19.49 -10.77
CA SER A 517 -20.95 20.24 -9.97
C SER A 517 -20.30 21.35 -9.15
N ASN A 518 -19.12 21.08 -8.53
CA ASN A 518 -18.37 22.08 -7.80
C ASN A 518 -17.90 23.24 -8.71
N PHE A 519 -17.47 22.94 -9.95
CA PHE A 519 -17.13 23.99 -10.93
C PHE A 519 -18.34 24.83 -11.33
N MET A 520 -19.49 24.19 -11.56
CA MET A 520 -20.73 24.89 -11.93
C MET A 520 -21.27 25.78 -10.81
N SER A 521 -21.08 25.38 -9.54
CA SER A 521 -21.49 26.16 -8.37
C SER A 521 -20.51 27.25 -7.94
N GLY A 522 -19.37 27.38 -8.63
CA GLY A 522 -18.33 28.38 -8.31
C GLY A 522 -17.52 28.07 -7.04
N ASN A 523 -17.68 26.89 -6.45
CA ASN A 523 -16.98 26.48 -5.23
C ASN A 523 -15.64 25.75 -5.51
N ALA A 524 -15.29 25.55 -6.78
CA ALA A 524 -14.08 24.84 -7.17
C ALA A 524 -12.86 25.77 -7.27
N THR A 525 -11.71 25.25 -6.83
CA THR A 525 -10.41 25.88 -7.08
C THR A 525 -9.77 25.27 -8.33
N LEU A 526 -9.39 26.09 -9.28
CA LEU A 526 -8.87 25.61 -10.57
C LEU A 526 -7.64 24.71 -10.41
N LEU A 527 -6.74 25.05 -9.49
CA LEU A 527 -5.50 24.28 -9.29
C LEU A 527 -5.77 22.91 -8.64
N VAL A 528 -6.62 22.86 -7.60
CA VAL A 528 -6.87 21.64 -6.83
C VAL A 528 -7.92 20.76 -7.51
N ASP A 529 -9.11 21.31 -7.75
CA ASP A 529 -10.23 20.53 -8.30
C ASP A 529 -10.05 20.28 -9.80
N GLY A 530 -9.43 21.25 -10.54
CA GLY A 530 -9.12 21.09 -11.95
C GLY A 530 -8.10 19.98 -12.20
N LEU A 531 -7.04 19.92 -11.40
CA LEU A 531 -6.03 18.86 -11.53
C LEU A 531 -6.64 17.49 -11.19
N GLN A 532 -7.45 17.39 -10.13
CA GLN A 532 -8.17 16.16 -9.80
C GLN A 532 -9.13 15.73 -10.92
N PHE A 533 -9.85 16.67 -11.53
CA PHE A 533 -10.74 16.39 -12.65
C PHE A 533 -9.97 15.83 -13.85
N VAL A 534 -8.86 16.47 -14.25
CA VAL A 534 -8.02 16.00 -15.36
C VAL A 534 -7.49 14.60 -15.06
N VAL A 535 -6.98 14.34 -13.86
CA VAL A 535 -6.48 13.01 -13.46
C VAL A 535 -7.61 11.98 -13.48
N ALA A 536 -8.79 12.29 -12.95
CA ALA A 536 -9.94 11.38 -12.94
C ALA A 536 -10.36 10.98 -14.36
N VAL A 537 -10.47 11.95 -15.28
CA VAL A 537 -10.83 11.70 -16.68
C VAL A 537 -9.75 10.86 -17.38
N LEU A 538 -8.48 11.21 -17.20
CA LEU A 538 -7.38 10.43 -17.78
C LEU A 538 -7.37 8.98 -17.27
N LEU A 539 -7.56 8.76 -15.97
CA LEU A 539 -7.64 7.41 -15.39
C LEU A 539 -8.82 6.60 -15.97
N MET A 540 -9.99 7.23 -16.15
CA MET A 540 -11.14 6.57 -16.78
C MET A 540 -10.84 6.18 -18.23
N VAL A 541 -10.32 7.10 -19.03
CA VAL A 541 -10.00 6.84 -20.45
C VAL A 541 -8.95 5.74 -20.56
N LEU A 542 -7.85 5.87 -19.82
CA LEU A 542 -6.77 4.87 -19.81
C LEU A 542 -7.29 3.51 -19.31
N GLY A 543 -8.10 3.51 -18.25
CA GLY A 543 -8.71 2.30 -17.70
C GLY A 543 -9.58 1.58 -18.73
N VAL A 544 -10.44 2.32 -19.46
CA VAL A 544 -11.26 1.75 -20.54
C VAL A 544 -10.39 1.17 -21.66
N MET A 545 -9.35 1.92 -22.10
CA MET A 545 -8.47 1.48 -23.18
C MET A 545 -7.69 0.21 -22.81
N VAL A 546 -7.14 0.15 -21.60
CA VAL A 546 -6.40 -1.03 -21.11
C VAL A 546 -7.36 -2.21 -20.91
N ALA A 547 -8.50 -1.98 -20.23
CA ALA A 547 -9.50 -3.03 -20.01
C ALA A 547 -10.01 -3.60 -21.34
N PHE A 548 -10.35 -2.74 -22.29
CA PHE A 548 -10.81 -3.18 -23.62
C PHE A 548 -9.74 -4.00 -24.34
N SER A 549 -8.48 -3.56 -24.32
CA SER A 549 -7.37 -4.28 -24.96
C SER A 549 -7.17 -5.66 -24.34
N CYS A 550 -7.23 -5.76 -23.01
CA CYS A 550 -7.11 -7.02 -22.28
C CYS A 550 -8.32 -7.94 -22.49
N LEU A 551 -9.55 -7.41 -22.40
CA LEU A 551 -10.79 -8.19 -22.58
C LEU A 551 -10.91 -8.72 -24.01
N LYS A 552 -10.50 -7.93 -25.01
CA LYS A 552 -10.43 -8.39 -26.41
C LYS A 552 -9.50 -9.61 -26.56
N LYS A 553 -8.38 -9.64 -25.86
CA LYS A 553 -7.47 -10.81 -25.84
C LYS A 553 -8.07 -11.97 -25.03
N LEU A 554 -8.75 -11.67 -23.93
CA LEU A 554 -9.33 -12.68 -23.04
C LEU A 554 -10.50 -13.42 -23.69
N PHE A 555 -11.39 -12.70 -24.37
CA PHE A 555 -12.61 -13.25 -24.97
C PHE A 555 -12.57 -13.35 -26.49
N GLY A 556 -11.59 -12.75 -27.15
CA GLY A 556 -11.40 -12.88 -28.60
C GLY A 556 -11.17 -14.34 -29.01
N ARG A 557 -11.72 -14.74 -30.15
CA ARG A 557 -11.41 -16.02 -30.77
C ARG A 557 -9.90 -16.08 -31.06
N LYS A 558 -9.25 -17.20 -30.74
CA LYS A 558 -7.86 -17.44 -31.20
C LYS A 558 -7.83 -17.21 -32.72
N ALA A 559 -7.10 -16.22 -33.18
CA ALA A 559 -6.60 -16.29 -34.54
C ALA A 559 -5.75 -17.56 -34.58
N VAL A 560 -6.19 -18.55 -35.32
CA VAL A 560 -5.41 -19.75 -35.64
C VAL A 560 -4.18 -19.23 -36.36
N ALA A 561 -3.02 -19.33 -35.74
CA ALA A 561 -1.71 -19.18 -36.36
C ALA A 561 -0.98 -20.51 -36.26
#